data_2fc5ec0cdadca5e1ea75c64d524f2a3b
#
_entry.id   2fc5ec0cdadca5e1ea75c64d524f2a3b
#
_cell.length_a   1.000
_cell.length_b   1.000
_cell.length_c   1.000
_cell.angle_alpha   90.00
_cell.angle_beta   90.00
_cell.angle_gamma   90.00
#
_symmetry.space_group_name_H-M   'P 1'
#
loop_
_entity.id
_entity.type
_entity.pdbx_description
1 polymer ?
#
loop_
_entity_poly.entity_id
_entity_poly.type
_entity_poly.pdbx_seq_one_letter_code
_entity_poly.pdbx_strand_id
1 'polypeptide(L)'
;MLAAGLVAGQLVRPVPEPTVGLTVDSSVVFEGQAPALPWPASGQSAVHVEGLGAMGTSGGSGPTPTASVAKVMTAYVYLRDHPLKPGEPGPVMTVSPQAAAEIPNRERRGESILGVTANQRLTQRQALEALMVISANDVAHELARWDAGSTPAFVAKMNETARSLGMTGTRYTDPSGYDSGTVSTAADQVKLLRAAMRIPAFTEIVSRPSYVPGDGGEPRQGGNFLLGQYGVVGGKTGYTDKAGGNFVFAARKEVQGVQTLIVGAVLGQDASSAAGAVNAAQQLVVAAQEALVAKTIAPQGARVARIEDGLGDRTPLRAAAPVTVVGWPGLTVRVGVDGDPPRAADAGGRVTALTAGAAKVPLELVRTLEEPSVFERLVRLG
;
A
#
# COMPACT_ATOMS: atom_id res chain seq x y z
N MET A 1 17.77 48.69 -36.26
CA MET A 1 17.79 47.26 -36.56
C MET A 1 18.23 46.39 -35.39
N LEU A 2 19.30 46.71 -34.68
CA LEU A 2 19.78 45.96 -33.49
C LEU A 2 18.74 45.87 -32.34
N ALA A 3 18.04 46.97 -32.03
CA ALA A 3 17.03 46.99 -30.97
C ALA A 3 15.79 46.09 -31.30
N ALA A 4 15.35 46.06 -32.57
CA ALA A 4 14.24 45.22 -33.01
C ALA A 4 14.64 43.73 -32.96
N GLY A 5 15.86 43.37 -33.27
CA GLY A 5 16.40 42.01 -33.17
C GLY A 5 16.49 41.51 -31.72
N LEU A 6 16.89 42.36 -30.79
CA LEU A 6 16.92 42.07 -29.36
C LEU A 6 15.51 41.85 -28.79
N VAL A 7 14.54 42.69 -29.15
CA VAL A 7 13.12 42.55 -28.75
C VAL A 7 12.54 41.24 -29.28
N ALA A 8 12.75 40.94 -30.55
CA ALA A 8 12.30 39.69 -31.15
C ALA A 8 12.92 38.46 -30.47
N GLY A 9 14.25 38.52 -30.20
CA GLY A 9 14.97 37.45 -29.50
C GLY A 9 14.43 37.18 -28.08
N GLN A 10 14.10 38.25 -27.33
CA GLN A 10 13.50 38.10 -25.98
C GLN A 10 12.07 37.53 -25.98
N LEU A 11 11.27 37.89 -27.00
CA LEU A 11 9.89 37.35 -27.09
C LEU A 11 9.85 35.88 -27.51
N VAL A 12 10.81 35.41 -28.30
CA VAL A 12 10.90 34.00 -28.75
C VAL A 12 11.56 33.10 -27.70
N ARG A 13 12.27 33.66 -26.75
CA ARG A 13 12.92 32.91 -25.67
C ARG A 13 11.83 32.21 -24.81
N PRO A 14 11.93 30.88 -24.50
CA PRO A 14 10.95 30.16 -23.71
C PRO A 14 10.71 30.82 -22.34
N VAL A 15 9.46 30.92 -21.93
CA VAL A 15 9.09 31.34 -20.59
C VAL A 15 9.45 30.20 -19.62
N PRO A 16 10.12 30.48 -18.49
CA PRO A 16 10.40 29.45 -17.48
C PRO A 16 9.11 28.76 -17.04
N GLU A 17 9.24 27.48 -16.66
CA GLU A 17 8.12 26.78 -16.03
C GLU A 17 7.91 27.36 -14.63
N PRO A 18 6.66 27.61 -14.23
CA PRO A 18 6.36 28.08 -12.89
C PRO A 18 6.74 27.00 -11.86
N THR A 19 7.20 27.44 -10.69
CA THR A 19 7.58 26.57 -9.59
C THR A 19 6.81 26.91 -8.33
N VAL A 20 6.70 25.96 -7.38
CA VAL A 20 6.08 26.23 -6.10
C VAL A 20 7.11 26.24 -4.99
N GLY A 21 7.19 27.37 -4.28
CA GLY A 21 8.00 27.53 -3.06
C GLY A 21 7.15 27.49 -1.81
N LEU A 22 7.58 26.72 -0.79
CA LEU A 22 6.96 26.74 0.54
C LEU A 22 7.19 28.07 1.24
N THR A 23 6.23 28.52 2.05
CA THR A 23 6.36 29.65 2.99
C THR A 23 6.23 29.21 4.46
N VAL A 24 6.10 27.90 4.68
CA VAL A 24 6.20 27.21 5.96
C VAL A 24 7.45 26.35 6.00
N ASP A 25 7.81 25.84 7.18
CA ASP A 25 8.97 24.95 7.32
C ASP A 25 8.83 23.71 6.42
N SER A 26 9.93 23.32 5.79
CA SER A 26 10.01 22.15 4.90
C SER A 26 10.03 20.81 5.66
N SER A 27 9.97 20.85 6.99
CA SER A 27 9.90 19.65 7.84
C SER A 27 9.22 19.95 9.17
N VAL A 28 8.62 18.91 9.75
CA VAL A 28 8.01 18.92 11.09
C VAL A 28 8.73 17.90 11.95
N VAL A 29 9.30 18.34 13.06
CA VAL A 29 9.96 17.47 14.04
C VAL A 29 8.97 17.11 15.16
N PHE A 30 8.84 15.83 15.43
CA PHE A 30 8.12 15.30 16.58
C PHE A 30 9.14 14.98 17.66
N GLU A 31 9.23 15.85 18.67
CA GLU A 31 10.19 15.71 19.75
C GLU A 31 9.97 14.44 20.58
N GLY A 32 11.03 13.89 21.17
CA GLY A 32 10.98 12.71 22.03
C GLY A 32 11.72 11.51 21.45
N GLN A 33 11.62 10.39 22.17
CA GLN A 33 12.22 9.12 21.78
C GLN A 33 11.26 8.32 20.89
N ALA A 34 11.82 7.58 19.92
CA ALA A 34 11.04 6.65 19.09
C ALA A 34 10.27 5.65 19.98
N PRO A 35 9.03 5.28 19.58
CA PRO A 35 8.20 4.38 20.37
C PRO A 35 8.83 3.00 20.49
N ALA A 36 8.85 2.47 21.71
CA ALA A 36 9.22 1.07 21.98
C ALA A 36 7.99 0.19 21.74
N LEU A 37 7.93 -0.47 20.59
CA LEU A 37 6.84 -1.39 20.29
C LEU A 37 7.02 -2.72 21.03
N PRO A 38 5.92 -3.40 21.43
CA PRO A 38 5.95 -4.69 22.14
C PRO A 38 6.27 -5.82 21.15
N TRP A 39 7.52 -5.89 20.71
CA TRP A 39 7.98 -6.90 19.77
C TRP A 39 7.85 -8.31 20.35
N PRO A 40 7.34 -9.30 19.57
CA PRO A 40 7.29 -10.69 20.04
C PRO A 40 8.70 -11.25 20.25
N ALA A 41 8.81 -12.19 21.20
CA ALA A 41 10.08 -12.80 21.57
C ALA A 41 10.65 -13.76 20.52
N SER A 42 9.80 -14.31 19.65
CA SER A 42 10.19 -15.23 18.58
C SER A 42 9.88 -14.69 17.18
N GLY A 43 10.53 -15.25 16.18
CA GLY A 43 10.29 -14.91 14.78
C GLY A 43 10.79 -13.52 14.41
N GLN A 44 10.14 -12.91 13.41
CA GLN A 44 10.46 -11.56 12.92
C GLN A 44 9.19 -10.72 12.83
N SER A 45 9.35 -9.42 13.04
CA SER A 45 8.24 -8.48 12.89
C SER A 45 8.71 -7.19 12.23
N ALA A 46 7.79 -6.52 11.53
CA ALA A 46 8.00 -5.20 10.96
C ALA A 46 6.69 -4.41 11.02
N VAL A 47 6.79 -3.13 11.30
CA VAL A 47 5.66 -2.19 11.28
C VAL A 47 6.04 -0.96 10.46
N HIS A 48 5.15 -0.53 9.59
CA HIS A 48 5.32 0.62 8.71
C HIS A 48 4.03 1.45 8.70
N VAL A 49 4.17 2.76 8.68
CA VAL A 49 3.04 3.68 8.51
C VAL A 49 3.15 4.35 7.14
N GLU A 50 2.12 4.24 6.33
CA GLU A 50 2.13 4.76 4.96
C GLU A 50 2.35 6.27 4.95
N GLY A 51 3.27 6.74 4.10
CA GLY A 51 3.70 8.13 4.03
C GLY A 51 4.70 8.57 5.12
N LEU A 52 4.87 7.81 6.19
CA LEU A 52 5.76 8.17 7.30
C LEU A 52 7.03 7.29 7.37
N GLY A 53 6.97 6.05 6.90
CA GLY A 53 8.11 5.16 6.91
C GLY A 53 7.99 4.00 7.90
N ALA A 54 9.11 3.30 8.11
CA ALA A 54 9.19 2.20 9.05
C ALA A 54 9.14 2.72 10.50
N MET A 55 8.21 2.19 11.31
CA MET A 55 8.18 2.46 12.75
C MET A 55 9.16 1.56 13.52
N GLY A 56 9.48 0.39 12.96
CA GLY A 56 10.51 -0.49 13.48
C GLY A 56 10.43 -1.91 12.93
N THR A 57 11.46 -2.69 13.29
CA THR A 57 11.58 -4.12 12.99
C THR A 57 12.16 -4.86 14.19
N SER A 58 11.86 -6.14 14.32
CA SER A 58 12.46 -7.01 15.33
C SER A 58 12.75 -8.41 14.78
N GLY A 59 13.56 -9.15 15.52
CA GLY A 59 13.96 -10.51 15.17
C GLY A 59 15.05 -10.57 14.11
N GLY A 60 15.30 -11.77 13.56
CA GLY A 60 16.31 -11.99 12.53
C GLY A 60 15.98 -11.31 11.19
N SER A 61 17.01 -11.06 10.37
CA SER A 61 16.86 -10.52 9.01
C SER A 61 16.90 -11.60 7.92
N GLY A 62 17.14 -12.86 8.27
CA GLY A 62 17.18 -13.98 7.33
C GLY A 62 15.77 -14.39 6.88
N PRO A 63 15.64 -14.94 5.65
CA PRO A 63 14.36 -15.41 5.15
C PRO A 63 13.82 -16.59 5.95
N THR A 64 12.53 -16.61 6.23
CA THR A 64 11.80 -17.68 6.94
C THR A 64 10.61 -18.15 6.10
N PRO A 65 10.18 -19.43 6.22
CA PRO A 65 9.00 -19.90 5.51
C PRO A 65 7.76 -19.07 5.84
N THR A 66 6.97 -18.75 4.81
CA THR A 66 5.86 -17.79 4.94
C THR A 66 4.49 -18.45 5.13
N ALA A 67 4.41 -19.75 4.91
CA ALA A 67 3.14 -20.45 4.81
C ALA A 67 2.16 -19.66 3.90
N SER A 68 0.87 -19.69 4.19
CA SER A 68 -0.17 -19.07 3.36
C SER A 68 -0.10 -17.54 3.24
N VAL A 69 0.83 -16.85 3.91
CA VAL A 69 1.09 -15.43 3.65
C VAL A 69 1.57 -15.20 2.21
N ALA A 70 2.23 -16.20 1.59
CA ALA A 70 2.60 -16.19 0.17
C ALA A 70 1.45 -15.86 -0.78
N LYS A 71 0.20 -16.17 -0.40
CA LYS A 71 -1.00 -15.89 -1.22
C LYS A 71 -1.27 -14.41 -1.46
N VAL A 72 -0.67 -13.53 -0.64
CA VAL A 72 -0.69 -12.08 -0.92
C VAL A 72 0.02 -11.79 -2.24
N MET A 73 1.17 -12.43 -2.50
CA MET A 73 1.88 -12.28 -3.78
C MET A 73 1.07 -12.89 -4.92
N THR A 74 0.45 -14.05 -4.72
CA THR A 74 -0.40 -14.68 -5.74
C THR A 74 -1.57 -13.78 -6.13
N ALA A 75 -2.28 -13.21 -5.15
CA ALA A 75 -3.37 -12.27 -5.40
C ALA A 75 -2.86 -10.97 -6.07
N TYR A 76 -1.71 -10.46 -5.64
CA TYR A 76 -1.13 -9.22 -6.16
C TYR A 76 -0.71 -9.37 -7.63
N VAL A 77 0.03 -10.42 -7.98
CA VAL A 77 0.44 -10.71 -9.38
C VAL A 77 -0.80 -10.89 -10.24
N TYR A 78 -1.74 -11.73 -9.79
CA TYR A 78 -2.95 -12.02 -10.53
C TYR A 78 -3.80 -10.76 -10.80
N LEU A 79 -4.01 -9.91 -9.79
CA LEU A 79 -4.79 -8.67 -9.93
C LEU A 79 -4.09 -7.59 -10.77
N ARG A 80 -2.78 -7.62 -10.88
CA ARG A 80 -2.05 -6.73 -11.80
C ARG A 80 -2.26 -7.10 -13.26
N ASP A 81 -2.27 -8.40 -13.55
CA ASP A 81 -2.39 -8.91 -14.92
C ASP A 81 -3.87 -9.04 -15.34
N HIS A 82 -4.77 -9.25 -14.37
CA HIS A 82 -6.22 -9.34 -14.53
C HIS A 82 -6.93 -8.36 -13.60
N PRO A 83 -6.93 -7.05 -13.92
CA PRO A 83 -7.55 -6.03 -13.08
C PRO A 83 -9.03 -6.30 -12.83
N LEU A 84 -9.48 -6.11 -11.59
CA LEU A 84 -10.85 -6.27 -11.15
C LEU A 84 -11.30 -4.99 -10.46
N LYS A 85 -12.49 -4.48 -10.80
CA LYS A 85 -13.07 -3.34 -10.08
C LYS A 85 -13.78 -3.82 -8.81
N PRO A 86 -13.88 -2.96 -7.79
CA PRO A 86 -14.70 -3.27 -6.62
C PRO A 86 -16.13 -3.64 -7.00
N GLY A 87 -16.68 -4.68 -6.34
CA GLY A 87 -18.03 -5.17 -6.60
C GLY A 87 -18.21 -6.05 -7.85
N GLU A 88 -17.30 -6.00 -8.84
CA GLU A 88 -17.42 -6.82 -10.06
C GLU A 88 -17.10 -8.30 -9.77
N PRO A 89 -17.81 -9.26 -10.39
CA PRO A 89 -17.49 -10.68 -10.27
C PRO A 89 -16.24 -11.06 -11.06
N GLY A 90 -15.91 -10.32 -12.11
CA GLY A 90 -14.87 -10.63 -13.08
C GLY A 90 -15.23 -11.82 -14.00
N PRO A 91 -14.31 -12.22 -14.89
CA PRO A 91 -14.52 -13.36 -15.78
C PRO A 91 -14.70 -14.67 -14.98
N VAL A 92 -15.33 -15.65 -15.63
CA VAL A 92 -15.57 -16.98 -15.05
C VAL A 92 -14.46 -17.92 -15.44
N MET A 93 -13.83 -18.53 -14.43
CA MET A 93 -12.84 -19.60 -14.59
C MET A 93 -13.51 -20.96 -14.65
N THR A 94 -12.88 -21.87 -15.35
CA THR A 94 -13.22 -23.30 -15.32
C THR A 94 -12.07 -24.06 -14.68
N VAL A 95 -12.36 -24.75 -13.58
CA VAL A 95 -11.40 -25.57 -12.86
C VAL A 95 -10.96 -26.76 -13.71
N SER A 96 -9.65 -26.99 -13.78
CA SER A 96 -9.08 -28.10 -14.55
C SER A 96 -9.37 -29.47 -13.90
N PRO A 97 -9.49 -30.53 -14.71
CA PRO A 97 -9.53 -31.90 -14.16
C PRO A 97 -8.32 -32.25 -13.29
N GLN A 98 -7.14 -31.72 -13.64
CA GLN A 98 -5.91 -31.91 -12.87
C GLN A 98 -6.02 -31.33 -11.45
N ALA A 99 -6.56 -30.12 -11.29
CA ALA A 99 -6.75 -29.53 -9.97
C ALA A 99 -7.68 -30.37 -9.09
N ALA A 100 -8.78 -30.86 -9.67
CA ALA A 100 -9.70 -31.74 -8.96
C ALA A 100 -9.08 -33.08 -8.58
N ALA A 101 -8.24 -33.64 -9.44
CA ALA A 101 -7.53 -34.91 -9.17
C ALA A 101 -6.51 -34.78 -8.02
N GLU A 102 -5.99 -33.57 -7.75
CA GLU A 102 -5.08 -33.31 -6.64
C GLU A 102 -5.78 -33.15 -5.26
N ILE A 103 -7.09 -32.98 -5.20
CA ILE A 103 -7.82 -32.75 -3.95
C ILE A 103 -7.56 -33.85 -2.90
N PRO A 104 -7.64 -35.18 -3.20
CA PRO A 104 -7.36 -36.20 -2.20
C PRO A 104 -5.93 -36.17 -1.65
N ASN A 105 -4.96 -35.73 -2.46
CA ASN A 105 -3.58 -35.56 -2.03
C ASN A 105 -3.44 -34.37 -1.06
N ARG A 106 -4.10 -33.26 -1.36
CA ARG A 106 -4.11 -32.06 -0.52
C ARG A 106 -4.78 -32.30 0.82
N GLU A 107 -5.91 -33.04 0.82
CA GLU A 107 -6.61 -33.43 2.04
C GLU A 107 -5.73 -34.29 2.95
N ARG A 108 -5.05 -35.32 2.39
CA ARG A 108 -4.12 -36.16 3.17
C ARG A 108 -2.95 -35.36 3.77
N ARG A 109 -2.57 -34.25 3.14
CA ARG A 109 -1.52 -33.34 3.66
C ARG A 109 -2.07 -32.27 4.61
N GLY A 110 -3.38 -32.26 4.88
CA GLY A 110 -4.01 -31.28 5.77
C GLY A 110 -3.95 -29.84 5.21
N GLU A 111 -3.92 -29.67 3.88
CA GLU A 111 -3.90 -28.35 3.26
C GLU A 111 -5.26 -27.64 3.40
N SER A 112 -5.24 -26.30 3.57
CA SER A 112 -6.47 -25.52 3.42
C SER A 112 -6.87 -25.48 1.95
N ILE A 113 -8.09 -25.92 1.63
CA ILE A 113 -8.61 -26.02 0.27
C ILE A 113 -10.06 -25.51 0.17
N LEU A 114 -10.47 -25.09 -1.01
CA LEU A 114 -11.87 -24.92 -1.36
C LEU A 114 -12.55 -26.29 -1.54
N GLY A 115 -11.83 -27.25 -2.10
CA GLY A 115 -12.32 -28.55 -2.51
C GLY A 115 -12.89 -28.50 -3.93
N VAL A 116 -12.13 -27.91 -4.86
CA VAL A 116 -12.61 -27.72 -6.25
C VAL A 116 -12.89 -29.05 -6.95
N THR A 117 -13.89 -29.02 -7.84
CA THR A 117 -14.26 -30.18 -8.68
C THR A 117 -13.97 -29.89 -10.15
N ALA A 118 -13.79 -30.96 -10.94
CA ALA A 118 -13.51 -30.81 -12.37
C ALA A 118 -14.65 -30.06 -13.08
N ASN A 119 -14.28 -29.10 -13.92
CA ASN A 119 -15.20 -28.23 -14.65
C ASN A 119 -16.06 -27.31 -13.78
N GLN A 120 -15.81 -27.22 -12.48
CA GLN A 120 -16.43 -26.22 -11.61
C GLN A 120 -16.17 -24.82 -12.16
N ARG A 121 -17.18 -23.98 -12.13
CA ARG A 121 -17.09 -22.59 -12.58
C ARG A 121 -16.98 -21.66 -11.37
N LEU A 122 -15.93 -20.86 -11.35
CA LEU A 122 -15.69 -19.83 -10.35
C LEU A 122 -15.53 -18.48 -11.03
N THR A 123 -16.14 -17.43 -10.52
CA THR A 123 -15.79 -16.07 -10.95
C THR A 123 -14.41 -15.72 -10.41
N GLN A 124 -13.74 -14.77 -11.06
CA GLN A 124 -12.45 -14.25 -10.60
C GLN A 124 -12.52 -13.82 -9.13
N ARG A 125 -13.58 -13.12 -8.73
CA ARG A 125 -13.82 -12.69 -7.36
C ARG A 125 -13.94 -13.88 -6.40
N GLN A 126 -14.74 -14.87 -6.72
CA GLN A 126 -14.90 -16.07 -5.88
C GLN A 126 -13.56 -16.80 -5.68
N ALA A 127 -12.76 -16.91 -6.73
CA ALA A 127 -11.44 -17.52 -6.64
C ALA A 127 -10.49 -16.71 -5.72
N LEU A 128 -10.46 -15.39 -5.85
CA LEU A 128 -9.64 -14.53 -5.01
C LEU A 128 -10.14 -14.48 -3.55
N GLU A 129 -11.45 -14.51 -3.33
CA GLU A 129 -12.04 -14.61 -1.97
C GLU A 129 -11.70 -15.98 -1.34
N ALA A 130 -11.81 -17.09 -2.06
CA ALA A 130 -11.39 -18.41 -1.58
C ALA A 130 -9.88 -18.43 -1.26
N LEU A 131 -9.05 -17.85 -2.14
CA LEU A 131 -7.61 -17.71 -1.92
C LEU A 131 -7.27 -16.98 -0.62
N MET A 132 -7.87 -15.81 -0.41
CA MET A 132 -7.47 -14.91 0.67
C MET A 132 -8.21 -15.17 1.99
N VAL A 133 -9.50 -15.47 1.96
CA VAL A 133 -10.33 -15.63 3.16
C VAL A 133 -10.16 -17.01 3.78
N ILE A 134 -10.37 -18.09 3.00
CA ILE A 134 -10.26 -19.47 3.51
C ILE A 134 -8.94 -20.13 3.15
N SER A 135 -8.01 -19.36 2.56
CA SER A 135 -6.64 -19.82 2.32
C SER A 135 -6.51 -21.00 1.33
N ALA A 136 -7.38 -21.09 0.34
CA ALA A 136 -7.51 -22.22 -0.57
C ALA A 136 -6.23 -22.43 -1.43
N ASN A 137 -5.47 -23.50 -1.14
CA ASN A 137 -4.25 -23.86 -1.87
C ASN A 137 -4.55 -24.37 -3.29
N ASP A 138 -5.60 -25.14 -3.46
CA ASP A 138 -6.09 -25.63 -4.74
C ASP A 138 -6.40 -24.47 -5.69
N VAL A 139 -7.08 -23.44 -5.20
CA VAL A 139 -7.38 -22.21 -5.95
C VAL A 139 -6.11 -21.40 -6.25
N ALA A 140 -5.11 -21.38 -5.35
CA ALA A 140 -3.83 -20.72 -5.64
C ALA A 140 -3.14 -21.31 -6.88
N HIS A 141 -3.14 -22.63 -7.01
CA HIS A 141 -2.57 -23.32 -8.16
C HIS A 141 -3.39 -23.14 -9.44
N GLU A 142 -4.72 -23.07 -9.33
CA GLU A 142 -5.59 -22.79 -10.49
C GLU A 142 -5.42 -21.34 -10.98
N LEU A 143 -5.34 -20.35 -10.09
CA LEU A 143 -5.02 -18.98 -10.46
C LEU A 143 -3.65 -18.89 -11.16
N ALA A 144 -2.65 -19.60 -10.66
CA ALA A 144 -1.33 -19.66 -11.29
C ALA A 144 -1.37 -20.27 -12.71
N ARG A 145 -2.12 -21.35 -12.88
CA ARG A 145 -2.32 -21.96 -14.20
C ARG A 145 -3.10 -21.03 -15.14
N TRP A 146 -4.08 -20.37 -14.63
CA TRP A 146 -4.94 -19.47 -15.40
C TRP A 146 -4.20 -18.23 -15.90
N ASP A 147 -3.32 -17.67 -15.05
CA ASP A 147 -2.53 -16.50 -15.38
C ASP A 147 -1.38 -16.83 -16.35
N ALA A 148 -0.63 -17.91 -16.08
CA ALA A 148 0.65 -18.18 -16.73
C ALA A 148 0.72 -19.55 -17.45
N GLY A 149 -0.39 -20.27 -17.55
CA GLY A 149 -0.46 -21.60 -18.18
C GLY A 149 0.11 -22.71 -17.32
N SER A 150 0.99 -22.41 -16.35
CA SER A 150 1.59 -23.40 -15.44
C SER A 150 2.04 -22.78 -14.12
N THR A 151 2.10 -23.62 -13.06
CA THR A 151 2.64 -23.19 -11.76
C THR A 151 4.09 -22.69 -11.84
N PRO A 152 5.03 -23.39 -12.54
CA PRO A 152 6.41 -22.88 -12.64
C PRO A 152 6.51 -21.50 -13.32
N ALA A 153 5.74 -21.26 -14.39
CA ALA A 153 5.74 -19.97 -15.07
C ALA A 153 5.19 -18.86 -14.15
N PHE A 154 4.14 -19.14 -13.39
CA PHE A 154 3.59 -18.17 -12.43
C PHE A 154 4.56 -17.90 -11.26
N VAL A 155 5.24 -18.91 -10.73
CA VAL A 155 6.27 -18.76 -9.71
C VAL A 155 7.42 -17.89 -10.20
N ALA A 156 7.80 -17.99 -11.48
CA ALA A 156 8.77 -17.08 -12.09
C ALA A 156 8.29 -15.62 -12.05
N LYS A 157 7.02 -15.36 -12.38
CA LYS A 157 6.38 -14.01 -12.27
C LYS A 157 6.36 -13.52 -10.82
N MET A 158 6.04 -14.39 -9.84
CA MET A 158 6.08 -14.03 -8.41
C MET A 158 7.48 -13.56 -8.00
N ASN A 159 8.52 -14.28 -8.40
CA ASN A 159 9.91 -13.93 -8.07
C ASN A 159 10.39 -12.66 -8.80
N GLU A 160 9.97 -12.43 -10.04
CA GLU A 160 10.24 -11.19 -10.76
C GLU A 160 9.55 -10.00 -10.07
N THR A 161 8.30 -10.17 -9.69
CA THR A 161 7.54 -9.16 -8.93
C THR A 161 8.20 -8.87 -7.58
N ALA A 162 8.69 -9.89 -6.86
CA ALA A 162 9.43 -9.69 -5.62
C ALA A 162 10.67 -8.82 -5.84
N ARG A 163 11.45 -9.09 -6.90
CA ARG A 163 12.61 -8.24 -7.27
C ARG A 163 12.18 -6.80 -7.58
N SER A 164 11.13 -6.60 -8.34
CA SER A 164 10.62 -5.27 -8.71
C SER A 164 10.15 -4.45 -7.50
N LEU A 165 9.65 -5.12 -6.46
CA LEU A 165 9.26 -4.50 -5.19
C LEU A 165 10.43 -4.32 -4.21
N GLY A 166 11.65 -4.71 -4.59
CA GLY A 166 12.83 -4.65 -3.73
C GLY A 166 12.77 -5.63 -2.54
N MET A 167 12.10 -6.78 -2.71
CA MET A 167 11.97 -7.84 -1.70
C MET A 167 13.18 -8.78 -1.79
N THR A 168 14.33 -8.32 -1.36
CA THR A 168 15.63 -8.98 -1.56
C THR A 168 15.82 -10.24 -0.71
N GLY A 169 15.07 -10.40 0.37
CA GLY A 169 15.05 -11.59 1.25
C GLY A 169 13.92 -12.56 0.90
N THR A 170 13.35 -12.50 -0.31
CA THR A 170 12.16 -13.28 -0.68
C THR A 170 12.41 -14.20 -1.86
N ARG A 171 11.95 -15.44 -1.74
CA ARG A 171 11.91 -16.42 -2.81
C ARG A 171 10.62 -17.23 -2.73
N TYR A 172 9.92 -17.35 -3.85
CA TYR A 172 8.76 -18.21 -4.00
C TYR A 172 9.11 -19.48 -4.75
N THR A 173 8.63 -20.63 -4.27
CA THR A 173 8.73 -21.95 -4.91
C THR A 173 7.37 -22.52 -5.28
N ASP A 174 6.30 -21.98 -4.68
CA ASP A 174 4.92 -22.32 -4.97
C ASP A 174 3.99 -21.10 -4.80
N PRO A 175 2.75 -21.12 -5.35
CA PRO A 175 1.81 -19.99 -5.24
C PRO A 175 1.00 -19.99 -3.93
N SER A 176 1.07 -21.06 -3.14
CA SER A 176 0.25 -21.20 -1.93
C SER A 176 1.02 -20.94 -0.64
N GLY A 177 2.35 -21.10 -0.66
CA GLY A 177 3.22 -21.08 0.50
C GLY A 177 3.21 -22.37 1.33
N TYR A 178 2.65 -23.44 0.79
CA TYR A 178 2.71 -24.76 1.44
C TYR A 178 4.13 -25.34 1.42
N ASP A 179 4.85 -25.10 0.33
CA ASP A 179 6.27 -25.46 0.22
C ASP A 179 7.12 -24.57 1.13
N SER A 180 7.87 -25.19 2.05
CA SER A 180 8.78 -24.49 2.96
C SER A 180 9.95 -23.78 2.27
N GLY A 181 10.18 -24.01 0.98
CA GLY A 181 11.11 -23.26 0.14
C GLY A 181 10.60 -21.87 -0.25
N THR A 182 9.31 -21.61 -0.08
CA THR A 182 8.71 -20.26 -0.20
C THR A 182 9.01 -19.48 1.07
N VAL A 183 10.00 -18.59 0.99
CA VAL A 183 10.57 -17.88 2.13
C VAL A 183 10.56 -16.36 1.91
N SER A 184 10.49 -15.60 3.01
CA SER A 184 10.54 -14.13 2.98
C SER A 184 10.99 -13.57 4.33
N THR A 185 11.11 -12.23 4.39
CA THR A 185 11.32 -11.48 5.63
C THR A 185 10.07 -10.65 5.99
N ALA A 186 9.91 -10.29 7.27
CA ALA A 186 8.81 -9.43 7.70
C ALA A 186 8.84 -8.07 6.97
N ALA A 187 10.02 -7.49 6.76
CA ALA A 187 10.18 -6.23 6.03
C ALA A 187 9.74 -6.34 4.57
N ASP A 188 10.04 -7.45 3.90
CA ASP A 188 9.62 -7.68 2.51
C ASP A 188 8.11 -7.91 2.40
N GLN A 189 7.51 -8.63 3.35
CA GLN A 189 6.06 -8.83 3.38
C GLN A 189 5.30 -7.51 3.63
N VAL A 190 5.87 -6.59 4.39
CA VAL A 190 5.33 -5.22 4.53
C VAL A 190 5.36 -4.49 3.19
N LYS A 191 6.46 -4.55 2.41
CA LYS A 191 6.53 -3.94 1.07
C LYS A 191 5.43 -4.49 0.16
N LEU A 192 5.26 -5.80 0.14
CA LEU A 192 4.24 -6.47 -0.66
C LEU A 192 2.83 -6.05 -0.26
N LEU A 193 2.50 -6.12 1.04
CA LEU A 193 1.14 -5.80 1.50
C LEU A 193 0.80 -4.32 1.24
N ARG A 194 1.77 -3.40 1.42
CA ARG A 194 1.60 -1.99 1.05
C ARG A 194 1.25 -1.82 -0.43
N ALA A 195 1.91 -2.54 -1.32
CA ALA A 195 1.62 -2.51 -2.76
C ALA A 195 0.24 -3.11 -3.07
N ALA A 196 -0.12 -4.23 -2.44
CA ALA A 196 -1.40 -4.91 -2.62
C ALA A 196 -2.58 -4.05 -2.11
N MET A 197 -2.44 -3.37 -0.97
CA MET A 197 -3.46 -2.49 -0.40
C MET A 197 -3.77 -1.25 -1.27
N ARG A 198 -2.96 -0.95 -2.27
CA ARG A 198 -3.25 0.09 -3.28
C ARG A 198 -4.20 -0.38 -4.38
N ILE A 199 -4.49 -1.68 -4.45
CA ILE A 199 -5.46 -2.26 -5.40
C ILE A 199 -6.82 -2.31 -4.70
N PRO A 200 -7.83 -1.55 -5.15
CA PRO A 200 -9.13 -1.48 -4.46
C PRO A 200 -9.83 -2.83 -4.33
N ALA A 201 -9.78 -3.68 -5.37
CA ALA A 201 -10.35 -5.03 -5.31
C ALA A 201 -9.65 -5.93 -4.28
N PHE A 202 -8.32 -5.82 -4.14
CA PHE A 202 -7.59 -6.55 -3.10
C PHE A 202 -8.05 -6.12 -1.71
N THR A 203 -8.15 -4.81 -1.46
CA THR A 203 -8.62 -4.26 -0.18
C THR A 203 -10.02 -4.75 0.17
N GLU A 204 -10.93 -4.76 -0.81
CA GLU A 204 -12.28 -5.29 -0.63
C GLU A 204 -12.27 -6.79 -0.29
N ILE A 205 -11.49 -7.60 -0.99
CA ILE A 205 -11.42 -9.05 -0.77
C ILE A 205 -10.88 -9.38 0.62
N VAL A 206 -9.77 -8.75 1.04
CA VAL A 206 -9.16 -9.05 2.34
C VAL A 206 -9.94 -8.49 3.53
N SER A 207 -10.94 -7.65 3.29
CA SER A 207 -11.87 -7.15 4.31
C SER A 207 -13.08 -8.06 4.53
N ARG A 208 -13.18 -9.18 3.82
CA ARG A 208 -14.26 -10.14 3.99
C ARG A 208 -14.02 -11.03 5.21
N PRO A 209 -14.97 -11.13 6.17
CA PRO A 209 -14.82 -12.01 7.33
C PRO A 209 -15.04 -13.49 6.98
N SER A 210 -15.80 -13.77 5.93
CA SER A 210 -16.12 -15.12 5.48
C SER A 210 -16.15 -15.23 3.96
N TYR A 211 -15.87 -16.40 3.47
CA TYR A 211 -16.10 -16.82 2.08
C TYR A 211 -17.51 -17.40 1.95
N VAL A 212 -18.29 -16.92 0.98
CA VAL A 212 -19.63 -17.43 0.68
C VAL A 212 -19.57 -18.20 -0.64
N PRO A 213 -19.83 -19.52 -0.63
CA PRO A 213 -19.87 -20.32 -1.85
C PRO A 213 -20.94 -19.84 -2.83
N GLY A 214 -20.62 -19.84 -4.13
CA GLY A 214 -21.55 -19.38 -5.16
C GLY A 214 -22.74 -20.32 -5.43
N ASP A 215 -22.70 -21.54 -4.92
CA ASP A 215 -23.74 -22.57 -5.00
C ASP A 215 -24.75 -22.52 -3.83
N GLY A 216 -24.64 -21.52 -2.95
CA GLY A 216 -25.49 -21.39 -1.78
C GLY A 216 -25.05 -22.24 -0.57
N GLY A 217 -23.84 -22.79 -0.61
CA GLY A 217 -23.26 -23.50 0.53
C GLY A 217 -23.02 -22.60 1.75
N GLU A 218 -22.78 -23.23 2.91
CA GLU A 218 -22.55 -22.51 4.18
C GLU A 218 -21.33 -21.61 4.13
N PRO A 219 -21.40 -20.37 4.67
CA PRO A 219 -20.28 -19.46 4.77
C PRO A 219 -19.13 -20.05 5.59
N ARG A 220 -17.90 -19.94 5.09
CA ARG A 220 -16.67 -20.40 5.76
C ARG A 220 -15.91 -19.22 6.31
N GLN A 221 -15.68 -19.20 7.62
CA GLN A 221 -15.00 -18.11 8.31
C GLN A 221 -13.52 -17.99 7.91
N GLY A 222 -13.05 -16.76 7.80
CA GLY A 222 -11.63 -16.46 7.59
C GLY A 222 -10.79 -16.59 8.85
N GLY A 223 -9.48 -16.79 8.67
CA GLY A 223 -8.55 -16.93 9.80
C GLY A 223 -8.13 -15.61 10.46
N ASN A 224 -8.51 -14.46 9.92
CA ASN A 224 -8.17 -13.14 10.48
C ASN A 224 -9.21 -12.69 11.50
N PHE A 225 -9.06 -13.12 12.76
CA PHE A 225 -10.01 -12.75 13.82
C PHE A 225 -9.82 -11.32 14.38
N LEU A 226 -8.81 -10.57 13.91
CA LEU A 226 -8.69 -9.13 14.20
C LEU A 226 -9.46 -8.26 13.21
N LEU A 227 -10.00 -8.82 12.15
CA LEU A 227 -10.72 -8.06 11.13
C LEU A 227 -11.90 -7.29 11.76
N GLY A 228 -11.95 -5.97 11.51
CA GLY A 228 -12.92 -5.07 12.12
C GLY A 228 -12.62 -4.64 13.56
N GLN A 229 -11.58 -5.19 14.20
CA GLN A 229 -11.12 -4.79 15.53
C GLN A 229 -9.84 -3.95 15.42
N TYR A 230 -9.62 -3.03 16.35
CA TYR A 230 -8.42 -2.16 16.37
C TYR A 230 -8.11 -1.49 15.02
N GLY A 231 -9.14 -1.19 14.22
CA GLY A 231 -8.97 -0.60 12.90
C GLY A 231 -8.38 -1.55 11.84
N VAL A 232 -8.20 -2.84 12.11
CA VAL A 232 -7.71 -3.82 11.13
C VAL A 232 -8.73 -3.98 10.00
N VAL A 233 -8.28 -3.67 8.78
CA VAL A 233 -9.10 -3.66 7.56
C VAL A 233 -8.77 -4.81 6.60
N GLY A 234 -7.75 -5.61 6.90
CA GLY A 234 -7.36 -6.73 6.06
C GLY A 234 -6.05 -7.37 6.50
N GLY A 235 -5.72 -8.46 5.86
CA GLY A 235 -4.49 -9.20 6.12
C GLY A 235 -4.55 -10.64 5.62
N LYS A 236 -3.50 -11.41 5.92
CA LYS A 236 -3.43 -12.84 5.59
C LYS A 236 -2.70 -13.60 6.67
N THR A 237 -3.35 -14.62 7.21
CA THR A 237 -2.77 -15.58 8.14
C THR A 237 -2.07 -16.72 7.41
N GLY A 238 -1.10 -17.35 8.05
CA GLY A 238 -0.43 -18.53 7.55
C GLY A 238 0.09 -19.39 8.68
N TYR A 239 0.06 -20.69 8.51
CA TYR A 239 0.66 -21.66 9.42
C TYR A 239 1.04 -22.93 8.66
N THR A 240 2.21 -23.44 8.92
CA THR A 240 2.63 -24.84 8.75
C THR A 240 3.58 -25.16 9.89
N ASP A 241 3.79 -26.44 10.20
CA ASP A 241 4.71 -26.84 11.27
C ASP A 241 6.13 -26.29 11.09
N LYS A 242 6.58 -26.15 9.82
CA LYS A 242 7.90 -25.59 9.49
C LYS A 242 7.96 -24.07 9.54
N ALA A 243 6.86 -23.39 9.30
CA ALA A 243 6.81 -21.93 9.24
C ALA A 243 6.45 -21.30 10.58
N GLY A 244 5.83 -22.05 11.48
CA GLY A 244 5.18 -21.48 12.65
C GLY A 244 4.00 -20.57 12.29
N GLY A 245 3.59 -19.74 13.23
CA GLY A 245 2.52 -18.76 13.01
C GLY A 245 3.01 -17.54 12.22
N ASN A 246 2.22 -17.14 11.21
CA ASN A 246 2.52 -15.99 10.35
C ASN A 246 1.25 -15.16 10.16
N PHE A 247 1.40 -13.83 10.14
CA PHE A 247 0.32 -12.91 9.83
C PHE A 247 0.87 -11.60 9.25
N VAL A 248 0.27 -11.14 8.16
CA VAL A 248 0.44 -9.77 7.66
C VAL A 248 -0.87 -9.03 7.79
N PHE A 249 -0.82 -7.77 8.20
CA PHE A 249 -2.00 -6.99 8.53
C PHE A 249 -1.92 -5.56 8.00
N ALA A 250 -3.10 -4.99 7.74
CA ALA A 250 -3.29 -3.57 7.48
C ALA A 250 -4.35 -3.02 8.43
N ALA A 251 -4.06 -1.91 9.10
CA ALA A 251 -4.97 -1.25 10.02
C ALA A 251 -5.06 0.25 9.71
N ARG A 252 -6.25 0.83 9.82
CA ARG A 252 -6.49 2.27 9.67
C ARG A 252 -6.63 2.93 11.02
N LYS A 253 -6.09 4.14 11.12
CA LYS A 253 -6.26 5.03 12.26
C LYS A 253 -6.47 6.44 11.76
N GLU A 254 -7.49 7.10 12.26
CA GLU A 254 -7.66 8.54 12.10
C GLU A 254 -7.01 9.26 13.29
N VAL A 255 -6.15 10.25 12.98
CA VAL A 255 -5.49 11.09 13.98
C VAL A 255 -5.77 12.55 13.61
N GLN A 256 -6.63 13.21 14.36
CA GLN A 256 -7.07 14.60 14.13
C GLN A 256 -7.47 14.88 12.66
N GLY A 257 -8.32 14.03 12.09
CA GLY A 257 -8.84 14.15 10.72
C GLY A 257 -7.90 13.61 9.63
N VAL A 258 -6.68 13.19 9.96
CA VAL A 258 -5.75 12.58 9.01
C VAL A 258 -5.86 11.06 9.07
N GLN A 259 -6.24 10.45 7.95
CA GLN A 259 -6.29 8.99 7.82
C GLN A 259 -4.88 8.42 7.64
N THR A 260 -4.51 7.47 8.47
CA THR A 260 -3.25 6.74 8.38
C THR A 260 -3.50 5.26 8.09
N LEU A 261 -2.57 4.63 7.36
CA LEU A 261 -2.55 3.19 7.13
C LEU A 261 -1.29 2.60 7.76
N ILE A 262 -1.49 1.74 8.75
CA ILE A 262 -0.43 0.97 9.40
C ILE A 262 -0.39 -0.40 8.73
N VAL A 263 0.77 -0.81 8.25
CA VAL A 263 0.98 -2.13 7.63
C VAL A 263 2.06 -2.86 8.41
N GLY A 264 1.80 -4.10 8.78
CA GLY A 264 2.78 -4.88 9.53
C GLY A 264 2.82 -6.35 9.12
N ALA A 265 3.88 -7.00 9.56
CA ALA A 265 4.10 -8.43 9.39
C ALA A 265 4.66 -9.03 10.69
N VAL A 266 4.17 -10.20 11.06
CA VAL A 266 4.67 -11.05 12.14
C VAL A 266 4.86 -12.44 11.54
N LEU A 267 6.09 -12.92 11.46
CA LEU A 267 6.46 -14.17 10.82
C LEU A 267 7.21 -15.09 11.78
N GLY A 268 7.04 -16.40 11.60
CA GLY A 268 7.83 -17.40 12.31
C GLY A 268 7.59 -17.45 13.81
N GLN A 269 6.34 -17.22 14.25
CA GLN A 269 6.01 -17.33 15.67
C GLN A 269 6.04 -18.79 16.11
N ASP A 270 6.70 -19.06 17.23
CA ASP A 270 6.67 -20.37 17.88
C ASP A 270 5.29 -20.61 18.49
N ALA A 271 4.40 -21.15 17.69
CA ALA A 271 3.01 -21.38 18.02
C ALA A 271 2.44 -22.54 17.21
N SER A 272 1.45 -23.22 17.75
CA SER A 272 0.78 -24.37 17.09
C SER A 272 -0.27 -23.96 16.04
N SER A 273 -0.41 -22.67 15.77
CA SER A 273 -1.34 -22.12 14.78
C SER A 273 -0.99 -20.67 14.41
N ALA A 274 -1.65 -20.12 13.41
CA ALA A 274 -1.52 -18.71 13.05
C ALA A 274 -1.99 -17.74 14.16
N ALA A 275 -2.77 -18.21 15.13
CA ALA A 275 -3.29 -17.38 16.23
C ALA A 275 -2.17 -16.71 17.04
N GLY A 276 -1.02 -17.37 17.23
CA GLY A 276 0.14 -16.76 17.90
C GLY A 276 0.61 -15.48 17.21
N ALA A 277 0.72 -15.51 15.87
CA ALA A 277 1.10 -14.33 15.10
C ALA A 277 0.02 -13.24 15.08
N VAL A 278 -1.27 -13.64 15.06
CA VAL A 278 -2.39 -12.68 15.11
C VAL A 278 -2.43 -11.97 16.47
N ASN A 279 -2.23 -12.69 17.59
CA ASN A 279 -2.17 -12.10 18.92
C ASN A 279 -0.97 -11.14 19.08
N ALA A 280 0.21 -11.52 18.58
CA ALA A 280 1.37 -10.63 18.58
C ALA A 280 1.12 -9.37 17.73
N ALA A 281 0.49 -9.52 16.57
CA ALA A 281 0.12 -8.41 15.70
C ALA A 281 -0.89 -7.46 16.35
N GLN A 282 -1.84 -7.96 17.15
CA GLN A 282 -2.77 -7.12 17.91
C GLN A 282 -2.02 -6.14 18.81
N GLN A 283 -1.03 -6.62 19.56
CA GLN A 283 -0.23 -5.77 20.44
C GLN A 283 0.53 -4.70 19.65
N LEU A 284 1.12 -5.08 18.50
CA LEU A 284 1.83 -4.15 17.62
C LEU A 284 0.90 -3.10 17.01
N VAL A 285 -0.30 -3.49 16.55
CA VAL A 285 -1.31 -2.56 16.00
C VAL A 285 -1.72 -1.53 17.05
N VAL A 286 -2.05 -1.98 18.26
CA VAL A 286 -2.48 -1.08 19.34
C VAL A 286 -1.36 -0.10 19.68
N ALA A 287 -0.16 -0.59 19.96
CA ALA A 287 0.97 0.25 20.34
C ALA A 287 1.38 1.23 19.22
N ALA A 288 1.36 0.77 17.95
CA ALA A 288 1.66 1.64 16.82
C ALA A 288 0.61 2.76 16.67
N GLN A 289 -0.66 2.47 16.92
CA GLN A 289 -1.73 3.47 16.88
C GLN A 289 -1.64 4.47 18.04
N GLU A 290 -1.27 4.02 19.24
CA GLU A 290 -1.08 4.87 20.43
C GLU A 290 0.12 5.80 20.28
N ALA A 291 1.15 5.38 19.55
CA ALA A 291 2.33 6.18 19.30
C ALA A 291 2.07 7.34 18.30
N LEU A 292 1.00 7.28 17.50
CA LEU A 292 0.71 8.32 16.51
C LEU A 292 0.17 9.57 17.19
N VAL A 293 0.81 10.69 16.91
CA VAL A 293 0.43 12.03 17.36
C VAL A 293 0.29 12.97 16.17
N ALA A 294 -0.46 14.06 16.34
CA ALA A 294 -0.66 15.04 15.29
C ALA A 294 -0.19 16.44 15.73
N LYS A 295 0.30 17.23 14.77
CA LYS A 295 0.68 18.63 14.95
C LYS A 295 0.11 19.46 13.80
N THR A 296 -0.75 20.41 14.11
CA THR A 296 -1.25 21.36 13.11
C THR A 296 -0.24 22.49 12.92
N ILE A 297 0.31 22.63 11.71
CA ILE A 297 1.34 23.61 11.36
C ILE A 297 0.79 24.86 10.70
N ALA A 298 -0.44 24.80 10.18
CA ALA A 298 -1.12 25.96 9.62
C ALA A 298 -2.65 25.78 9.71
N PRO A 299 -3.43 26.83 10.06
CA PRO A 299 -4.88 26.78 10.00
C PRO A 299 -5.37 26.84 8.55
N GLN A 300 -6.63 26.50 8.33
CA GLN A 300 -7.31 26.73 7.05
C GLN A 300 -7.20 28.21 6.63
N GLY A 301 -6.95 28.47 5.35
CA GLY A 301 -6.79 29.79 4.79
C GLY A 301 -5.40 30.42 4.99
N ALA A 302 -4.52 29.80 5.79
CA ALA A 302 -3.15 30.27 5.93
C ALA A 302 -2.38 30.20 4.61
N ARG A 303 -1.54 31.19 4.34
CA ARG A 303 -0.62 31.19 3.20
C ARG A 303 0.56 30.26 3.54
N VAL A 304 0.67 29.16 2.82
CA VAL A 304 1.65 28.11 3.12
C VAL A 304 2.64 27.86 1.98
N ALA A 305 2.35 28.42 0.80
CA ALA A 305 3.20 28.33 -0.38
C ALA A 305 2.95 29.50 -1.33
N ARG A 306 3.76 29.60 -2.37
CA ARG A 306 3.58 30.55 -3.47
C ARG A 306 4.02 29.94 -4.80
N ILE A 307 3.41 30.34 -5.89
CA ILE A 307 3.88 30.07 -7.25
C ILE A 307 4.82 31.19 -7.64
N GLU A 308 5.97 30.83 -8.17
CA GLU A 308 6.98 31.73 -8.77
C GLU A 308 6.98 31.47 -10.28
N ASP A 309 6.74 32.48 -11.09
CA ASP A 309 6.61 32.39 -12.56
C ASP A 309 7.99 32.35 -13.27
N GLY A 310 9.08 32.49 -12.53
CA GLY A 310 10.46 32.58 -13.06
C GLY A 310 10.80 33.93 -13.70
N LEU A 311 9.88 34.90 -13.71
CA LEU A 311 10.08 36.25 -14.21
C LEU A 311 9.95 37.32 -13.10
N GLY A 312 9.68 36.90 -11.86
CA GLY A 312 9.67 37.75 -10.66
C GLY A 312 8.30 37.85 -9.98
N ASP A 313 7.21 37.43 -10.62
CA ASP A 313 5.91 37.43 -9.95
C ASP A 313 5.78 36.23 -8.98
N ARG A 314 5.06 36.47 -7.89
CA ARG A 314 4.85 35.52 -6.80
C ARG A 314 3.39 35.51 -6.39
N THR A 315 2.67 34.49 -6.82
CA THR A 315 1.26 34.31 -6.49
C THR A 315 1.10 33.43 -5.25
N PRO A 316 0.55 33.97 -4.14
CA PRO A 316 0.42 33.21 -2.89
C PRO A 316 -0.64 32.12 -3.00
N LEU A 317 -0.37 30.99 -2.33
CA LEU A 317 -1.23 29.84 -2.18
C LEU A 317 -1.66 29.71 -0.71
N ARG A 318 -2.95 29.46 -0.47
CA ARG A 318 -3.50 29.20 0.86
C ARG A 318 -3.95 27.75 1.00
N ALA A 319 -3.91 27.22 2.21
CA ALA A 319 -4.40 25.90 2.54
C ALA A 319 -5.93 25.84 2.51
N ALA A 320 -6.53 24.92 1.76
CA ALA A 320 -7.98 24.73 1.68
C ALA A 320 -8.58 24.09 2.95
N ALA A 321 -7.75 23.48 3.78
CA ALA A 321 -8.09 22.89 5.07
C ALA A 321 -6.91 23.09 6.05
N PRO A 322 -7.08 22.84 7.37
CA PRO A 322 -5.95 22.85 8.29
C PRO A 322 -4.84 21.87 7.84
N VAL A 323 -3.59 22.30 7.92
CA VAL A 323 -2.43 21.44 7.62
C VAL A 323 -2.03 20.72 8.90
N THR A 324 -2.60 19.55 9.09
CA THR A 324 -2.30 18.67 10.21
C THR A 324 -1.36 17.57 9.77
N VAL A 325 -0.20 17.46 10.39
CA VAL A 325 0.84 16.47 10.13
C VAL A 325 0.78 15.41 11.21
N VAL A 326 0.76 14.15 10.82
CA VAL A 326 0.84 13.00 11.74
C VAL A 326 2.27 12.49 11.77
N GLY A 327 2.70 12.02 12.93
CA GLY A 327 4.00 11.40 13.15
C GLY A 327 4.03 10.66 14.49
N TRP A 328 5.21 10.35 14.96
CA TRP A 328 5.47 9.79 16.31
C TRP A 328 6.73 10.42 16.89
N PRO A 329 6.93 10.40 18.22
CA PRO A 329 8.13 10.97 18.85
C PRO A 329 9.42 10.46 18.21
N GLY A 330 10.35 11.33 17.92
CA GLY A 330 11.61 11.05 17.24
C GLY A 330 11.55 11.09 15.70
N LEU A 331 10.36 11.26 15.09
CA LEU A 331 10.22 11.33 13.63
C LEU A 331 10.37 12.77 13.12
N THR A 332 11.02 12.93 11.98
CA THR A 332 10.98 14.15 11.17
C THR A 332 10.19 13.88 9.89
N VAL A 333 9.09 14.61 9.72
CA VAL A 333 8.22 14.50 8.54
C VAL A 333 8.52 15.64 7.58
N ARG A 334 8.84 15.32 6.32
CA ARG A 334 9.04 16.33 5.28
C ARG A 334 7.72 16.93 4.84
N VAL A 335 7.73 18.24 4.63
CA VAL A 335 6.64 18.99 4.02
C VAL A 335 7.06 19.35 2.61
N GLY A 336 6.18 19.11 1.66
CA GLY A 336 6.42 19.37 0.24
C GLY A 336 5.16 19.78 -0.50
N VAL A 337 5.28 19.97 -1.79
CA VAL A 337 4.15 20.25 -2.68
C VAL A 337 4.11 19.16 -3.75
N ASP A 338 2.91 18.68 -4.07
CA ASP A 338 2.65 17.64 -5.05
C ASP A 338 1.85 18.20 -6.22
N GLY A 339 2.37 18.02 -7.43
CA GLY A 339 1.82 18.51 -8.70
C GLY A 339 2.51 19.78 -9.20
N ASP A 340 2.53 19.90 -10.52
CA ASP A 340 3.09 21.06 -11.22
C ASP A 340 2.04 22.18 -11.24
N PRO A 341 2.44 23.43 -10.93
CA PRO A 341 1.50 24.56 -10.99
C PRO A 341 1.15 24.89 -12.45
N PRO A 342 -0.09 25.31 -12.73
CA PRO A 342 -0.49 25.80 -14.03
C PRO A 342 0.20 27.13 -14.33
N ARG A 343 0.23 27.54 -15.62
CA ARG A 343 0.75 28.85 -16.03
C ARG A 343 -0.24 29.97 -15.79
N ALA A 344 -1.52 29.69 -15.77
CA ALA A 344 -2.61 30.61 -15.46
C ALA A 344 -3.77 29.86 -14.78
N ALA A 345 -4.43 30.51 -13.84
CA ALA A 345 -5.67 30.03 -13.22
C ALA A 345 -6.33 31.14 -12.40
N ASP A 346 -7.65 31.06 -12.23
CA ASP A 346 -8.43 32.04 -11.48
C ASP A 346 -8.21 31.97 -9.96
N ALA A 347 -8.39 33.09 -9.29
CA ALA A 347 -8.41 33.19 -7.83
C ALA A 347 -9.39 32.16 -7.23
N GLY A 348 -8.99 31.48 -6.15
CA GLY A 348 -9.74 30.39 -5.51
C GLY A 348 -9.60 29.03 -6.20
N GLY A 349 -8.98 28.95 -7.38
CA GLY A 349 -8.70 27.70 -8.06
C GLY A 349 -7.74 26.80 -7.25
N ARG A 350 -8.03 25.48 -7.21
CA ARG A 350 -7.15 24.47 -6.62
C ARG A 350 -6.12 24.03 -7.65
N VAL A 351 -4.87 24.32 -7.41
CA VAL A 351 -3.82 24.17 -8.44
C VAL A 351 -2.74 23.14 -8.08
N THR A 352 -2.60 22.80 -6.80
CA THR A 352 -1.62 21.86 -6.29
C THR A 352 -2.02 21.40 -4.89
N ALA A 353 -1.23 20.57 -4.22
CA ALA A 353 -1.47 20.15 -2.86
C ALA A 353 -0.19 20.20 -2.01
N LEU A 354 -0.31 20.63 -0.76
CA LEU A 354 0.74 20.45 0.24
C LEU A 354 0.67 19.03 0.75
N THR A 355 1.83 18.36 0.83
CA THR A 355 1.97 17.00 1.33
C THR A 355 2.88 16.99 2.56
N ALA A 356 2.48 16.23 3.59
CA ALA A 356 3.30 16.01 4.78
C ALA A 356 3.02 14.62 5.36
N GLY A 357 3.86 13.65 5.00
CA GLY A 357 3.64 12.26 5.37
C GLY A 357 2.33 11.71 4.80
N ALA A 358 1.39 11.34 5.66
CA ALA A 358 0.06 10.84 5.27
C ALA A 358 -0.93 11.98 4.90
N ALA A 359 -0.62 13.22 5.24
CA ALA A 359 -1.50 14.35 4.98
C ALA A 359 -1.31 14.88 3.54
N LYS A 360 -2.44 15.20 2.90
CA LYS A 360 -2.47 15.89 1.60
C LYS A 360 -3.57 16.95 1.63
N VAL A 361 -3.17 18.23 1.58
CA VAL A 361 -4.07 19.38 1.69
C VAL A 361 -4.07 20.17 0.38
N PRO A 362 -5.20 20.33 -0.31
CA PRO A 362 -5.29 21.15 -1.53
C PRO A 362 -4.89 22.61 -1.24
N LEU A 363 -4.16 23.20 -2.19
CA LEU A 363 -3.76 24.60 -2.16
C LEU A 363 -4.58 25.41 -3.16
N GLU A 364 -5.10 26.55 -2.72
CA GLU A 364 -5.92 27.47 -3.49
C GLU A 364 -5.18 28.78 -3.76
N LEU A 365 -5.35 29.32 -4.97
CA LEU A 365 -4.82 30.63 -5.34
C LEU A 365 -5.50 31.73 -4.52
N VAL A 366 -4.71 32.61 -3.91
CA VAL A 366 -5.22 33.79 -3.19
C VAL A 366 -5.65 34.88 -4.17
N ARG A 367 -5.00 35.00 -5.31
CA ARG A 367 -5.33 35.87 -6.43
C ARG A 367 -5.20 35.11 -7.75
N THR A 368 -5.73 35.67 -8.83
CA THR A 368 -5.55 35.13 -10.17
C THR A 368 -4.05 35.02 -10.51
N LEU A 369 -3.65 33.89 -11.06
CA LEU A 369 -2.34 33.64 -11.66
C LEU A 369 -2.48 33.94 -13.15
N GLU A 370 -1.77 34.94 -13.63
CA GLU A 370 -1.77 35.35 -15.02
C GLU A 370 -0.52 34.84 -15.73
N GLU A 371 -0.62 34.59 -17.04
CA GLU A 371 0.59 34.37 -17.85
C GLU A 371 1.45 35.62 -17.88
N PRO A 372 2.78 35.49 -17.89
CA PRO A 372 3.68 36.64 -17.99
C PRO A 372 3.38 37.51 -19.19
N SER A 373 3.17 38.79 -18.93
CA SER A 373 2.89 39.82 -19.93
C SER A 373 4.03 39.99 -20.93
N VAL A 374 3.74 40.57 -22.08
CA VAL A 374 4.76 40.92 -23.08
C VAL A 374 5.87 41.80 -22.46
N PHE A 375 5.49 42.71 -21.55
CA PHE A 375 6.46 43.59 -20.87
C PHE A 375 7.40 42.79 -19.96
N GLU A 376 6.90 41.87 -19.14
CA GLU A 376 7.71 41.01 -18.28
C GLU A 376 8.65 40.13 -19.08
N ARG A 377 8.19 39.64 -20.24
CA ARG A 377 9.05 38.87 -21.18
C ARG A 377 10.20 39.71 -21.77
N LEU A 378 9.97 41.01 -21.96
CA LEU A 378 10.98 41.91 -22.52
C LEU A 378 12.02 42.39 -21.49
N VAL A 379 11.60 42.61 -20.25
CA VAL A 379 12.42 43.22 -19.17
C VAL A 379 13.22 42.16 -18.39
N ARG A 380 13.00 40.85 -18.63
CA ARG A 380 13.72 39.79 -17.93
C ARG A 380 15.23 39.91 -18.13
N LEU A 381 15.94 40.16 -17.05
CA LEU A 381 17.40 40.09 -17.01
C LEU A 381 17.78 38.60 -16.97
N GLY A 382 18.68 38.17 -17.83
CA GLY A 382 19.07 36.82 -18.12
C GLY A 382 19.68 36.01 -17.00
#